data_644104f2bc3c58a2d91f0d6e7d995528
#
_entry.id   644104f2bc3c58a2d91f0d6e7d995528
#
_cell.length_a   1.000
_cell.length_b   1.000
_cell.length_c   1.000
_cell.angle_alpha   90.00
_cell.angle_beta   90.00
_cell.angle_gamma   90.00
#
_symmetry.space_group_name_H-M   'P 1'
#
loop_
_entity.id
_entity.type
_entity.pdbx_description
1 polymer ?
#
loop_
_entity_poly.entity_id
_entity_poly.type
_entity_poly.pdbx_seq_one_letter_code
_entity_poly.pdbx_strand_id
1 'polypeptide(L)'
;MFSEMRRKKREMDTEAAESFLKCSRRGILAVNGDNMKIVIIHGQSHKGSTYHIAHMLAEKLDGEIKEFFLPRDFGEFCVGCTRCILESEKKCPHYEKLKPLTAAIDEADVIILASPVYVYHATGSMKAFLDHYGYRWMVHCPEESMFKKQGVCISTAAGAGMKSTNKDMMDSLLFWGVARLYQYGVSVAAVNWNGVSEKKKRKIDKATSEIAKKIGNRSGNVKPGIKSRGMFMVMRFMQKIISNPRDVAYWEEKGWLGKERPWE
;
A
#
# COMPACT_ATOMS: atom_id res chain seq x y z
N MET A 1 -36.27 31.05 -19.02
CA MET A 1 -35.72 30.15 -20.02
C MET A 1 -34.27 29.71 -19.66
N PHE A 2 -33.29 30.62 -19.52
CA PHE A 2 -31.91 30.23 -19.17
C PHE A 2 -31.70 29.68 -17.75
N SER A 3 -32.46 30.09 -16.78
CA SER A 3 -32.38 29.58 -15.39
C SER A 3 -32.93 28.15 -15.28
N GLU A 4 -33.99 27.83 -15.99
CA GLU A 4 -34.58 26.50 -16.05
C GLU A 4 -33.71 25.46 -16.74
N MET A 5 -33.01 25.85 -17.81
CA MET A 5 -32.06 24.98 -18.48
C MET A 5 -30.86 24.63 -17.58
N ARG A 6 -30.37 25.59 -16.76
CA ARG A 6 -29.30 25.32 -15.79
C ARG A 6 -29.75 24.42 -14.65
N ARG A 7 -31.01 24.53 -14.20
CA ARG A 7 -31.61 23.65 -13.17
C ARG A 7 -31.74 22.23 -13.68
N LYS A 8 -32.30 22.03 -14.88
CA LYS A 8 -32.44 20.71 -15.52
C LYS A 8 -31.11 20.03 -15.77
N LYS A 9 -30.06 20.80 -16.17
CA LYS A 9 -28.73 20.25 -16.36
C LYS A 9 -28.10 19.76 -15.03
N ARG A 10 -28.30 20.49 -13.92
CA ARG A 10 -27.85 20.05 -12.59
C ARG A 10 -28.59 18.81 -12.09
N GLU A 11 -29.88 18.72 -12.33
CA GLU A 11 -30.71 17.57 -11.95
C GLU A 11 -30.31 16.32 -12.76
N MET A 12 -30.04 16.45 -14.06
CA MET A 12 -29.51 15.37 -14.91
C MET A 12 -28.09 14.92 -14.50
N ASP A 13 -27.23 15.85 -14.12
CA ASP A 13 -25.86 15.54 -13.65
C ASP A 13 -25.90 14.80 -12.29
N THR A 14 -26.88 15.12 -11.43
CA THR A 14 -27.09 14.44 -10.13
C THR A 14 -27.67 13.03 -10.32
N GLU A 15 -28.69 12.87 -11.16
CA GLU A 15 -29.27 11.54 -11.47
C GLU A 15 -28.28 10.61 -12.18
N ALA A 16 -27.46 11.15 -13.07
CA ALA A 16 -26.38 10.39 -13.71
C ALA A 16 -25.32 9.94 -12.70
N ALA A 17 -24.96 10.80 -11.74
CA ALA A 17 -24.03 10.46 -10.66
C ALA A 17 -24.62 9.39 -9.70
N GLU A 18 -25.89 9.51 -9.34
CA GLU A 18 -26.55 8.51 -8.50
C GLU A 18 -26.78 7.17 -9.21
N SER A 19 -27.07 7.19 -10.51
CA SER A 19 -27.19 5.99 -11.34
C SER A 19 -25.84 5.29 -11.49
N PHE A 20 -24.75 6.05 -11.62
CA PHE A 20 -23.40 5.50 -11.67
C PHE A 20 -22.99 4.87 -10.33
N LEU A 21 -23.34 5.49 -9.21
CA LEU A 21 -23.15 4.95 -7.86
C LEU A 21 -24.00 3.68 -7.60
N LYS A 22 -25.23 3.61 -8.11
CA LYS A 22 -26.08 2.41 -8.02
C LYS A 22 -25.60 1.26 -8.90
N CYS A 23 -25.02 1.52 -10.05
CA CYS A 23 -24.46 0.49 -10.95
C CYS A 23 -23.17 -0.11 -10.38
N SER A 24 -22.36 0.68 -9.67
CA SER A 24 -21.12 0.22 -9.00
C SER A 24 -21.41 -0.73 -7.82
N ARG A 25 -22.59 -0.67 -7.20
CA ARG A 25 -22.96 -1.51 -6.04
C ARG A 25 -23.46 -2.93 -6.38
N ARG A 26 -23.63 -3.29 -7.66
CA ARG A 26 -24.06 -4.62 -8.07
C ARG A 26 -22.88 -5.50 -8.46
N GLY A 27 -22.21 -6.10 -7.49
CA GLY A 27 -21.16 -7.09 -7.75
C GLY A 27 -20.17 -7.33 -6.62
N ILE A 28 -20.48 -6.87 -5.41
CA ILE A 28 -19.61 -7.08 -4.25
C ILE A 28 -20.07 -8.35 -3.54
N LEU A 29 -19.18 -9.36 -3.55
CA LEU A 29 -19.33 -10.53 -2.69
C LEU A 29 -19.20 -10.06 -1.23
N ALA A 30 -20.30 -10.15 -0.47
CA ALA A 30 -20.27 -9.95 0.97
C ALA A 30 -19.29 -10.98 1.58
N VAL A 31 -18.19 -10.49 2.12
CA VAL A 31 -17.22 -11.28 2.87
C VAL A 31 -17.51 -11.08 4.36
N ASN A 32 -17.56 -12.20 5.07
CA ASN A 32 -17.84 -12.37 6.50
C ASN A 32 -17.51 -11.16 7.39
N GLY A 33 -18.50 -10.72 8.14
CA GLY A 33 -18.58 -10.03 9.43
C GLY A 33 -17.61 -8.92 9.85
N ASP A 34 -16.36 -8.90 9.43
CA ASP A 34 -15.39 -7.87 9.77
C ASP A 34 -15.12 -6.97 8.55
N ASN A 35 -15.29 -5.67 8.74
CA ASN A 35 -15.05 -4.67 7.70
C ASN A 35 -13.55 -4.63 7.36
N MET A 36 -13.16 -4.83 6.08
CA MET A 36 -11.76 -4.83 5.64
C MET A 36 -11.07 -3.51 6.02
N LYS A 37 -9.93 -3.56 6.68
CA LYS A 37 -9.15 -2.38 7.04
C LYS A 37 -8.11 -2.08 5.97
N ILE A 38 -8.15 -0.87 5.45
CA ILE A 38 -7.30 -0.42 4.35
C ILE A 38 -6.48 0.78 4.82
N VAL A 39 -5.16 0.72 4.67
CA VAL A 39 -4.30 1.89 4.86
C VAL A 39 -3.76 2.37 3.53
N ILE A 40 -3.84 3.68 3.27
CA ILE A 40 -3.26 4.32 2.09
C ILE A 40 -2.15 5.28 2.53
N ILE A 41 -0.94 5.05 2.05
CA ILE A 41 0.19 5.98 2.24
C ILE A 41 0.43 6.70 0.91
N HIS A 42 0.09 7.98 0.86
CA HIS A 42 0.31 8.83 -0.29
C HIS A 42 1.70 9.45 -0.25
N GLY A 43 2.49 9.26 -1.30
CA GLY A 43 3.85 9.79 -1.43
C GLY A 43 3.91 11.31 -1.65
N GLN A 44 2.77 11.99 -1.61
CA GLN A 44 2.69 13.45 -1.65
C GLN A 44 1.37 13.96 -1.07
N SER A 45 1.34 15.26 -0.73
CA SER A 45 0.21 15.86 -0.02
C SER A 45 -0.94 16.32 -0.91
N HIS A 46 -0.75 16.49 -2.22
CA HIS A 46 -1.83 16.94 -3.10
C HIS A 46 -2.64 15.79 -3.70
N LYS A 47 -3.93 16.02 -3.93
CA LYS A 47 -4.88 15.02 -4.46
C LYS A 47 -4.84 14.97 -6.00
N GLY A 48 -3.72 14.51 -6.56
CA GLY A 48 -3.52 14.33 -8.00
C GLY A 48 -4.01 12.97 -8.52
N SER A 49 -3.60 12.60 -9.74
CA SER A 49 -4.06 11.37 -10.40
C SER A 49 -3.72 10.10 -9.61
N THR A 50 -2.57 10.05 -8.93
CA THR A 50 -2.18 8.91 -8.08
C THR A 50 -3.15 8.73 -6.93
N TYR A 51 -3.57 9.82 -6.27
CA TYR A 51 -4.59 9.83 -5.23
C TYR A 51 -5.90 9.24 -5.74
N HIS A 52 -6.44 9.76 -6.86
CA HIS A 52 -7.72 9.27 -7.40
C HIS A 52 -7.69 7.78 -7.75
N ILE A 53 -6.57 7.27 -8.28
CA ILE A 53 -6.44 5.84 -8.60
C ILE A 53 -6.39 4.99 -7.34
N ALA A 54 -5.69 5.44 -6.29
CA ALA A 54 -5.66 4.74 -5.01
C ALA A 54 -7.06 4.67 -4.38
N HIS A 55 -7.80 5.77 -4.42
CA HIS A 55 -9.20 5.83 -3.96
C HIS A 55 -10.14 4.93 -4.78
N MET A 56 -10.06 4.99 -6.11
CA MET A 56 -10.86 4.10 -6.98
C MET A 56 -10.64 2.61 -6.66
N LEU A 57 -9.45 2.23 -6.22
CA LEU A 57 -9.19 0.86 -5.76
C LEU A 57 -9.79 0.63 -4.36
N ALA A 58 -9.53 1.51 -3.41
CA ALA A 58 -9.95 1.35 -2.02
C ALA A 58 -11.48 1.31 -1.88
N GLU A 59 -12.20 2.19 -2.60
CA GLU A 59 -13.67 2.21 -2.65
C GLU A 59 -14.26 0.89 -3.17
N LYS A 60 -13.57 0.19 -4.07
CA LYS A 60 -14.01 -1.11 -4.58
C LYS A 60 -13.75 -2.28 -3.62
N LEU A 61 -12.95 -2.06 -2.60
CA LEU A 61 -12.68 -3.05 -1.55
C LEU A 61 -13.71 -3.01 -0.42
N ASP A 62 -14.54 -1.93 -0.38
CA ASP A 62 -15.66 -1.76 0.56
C ASP A 62 -15.23 -1.94 2.03
N GLY A 63 -14.17 -1.22 2.43
CA GLY A 63 -13.55 -1.32 3.74
C GLY A 63 -13.41 0.02 4.47
N GLU A 64 -12.94 -0.02 5.71
CA GLU A 64 -12.52 1.16 6.45
C GLU A 64 -11.19 1.67 5.92
N ILE A 65 -11.14 2.93 5.49
CA ILE A 65 -9.97 3.54 4.88
C ILE A 65 -9.31 4.51 5.86
N LYS A 66 -8.03 4.29 6.17
CA LYS A 66 -7.17 5.22 6.89
C LYS A 66 -6.08 5.75 5.96
N GLU A 67 -5.91 7.08 5.89
CA GLU A 67 -5.01 7.71 4.93
C GLU A 67 -3.94 8.55 5.60
N PHE A 68 -2.74 8.53 5.01
CA PHE A 68 -1.63 9.40 5.38
C PHE A 68 -1.02 10.03 4.13
N PHE A 69 -0.66 11.30 4.24
CA PHE A 69 -0.12 12.11 3.14
C PHE A 69 1.29 12.59 3.47
N LEU A 70 2.28 12.07 2.76
CA LEU A 70 3.66 12.48 2.94
C LEU A 70 3.97 13.75 2.12
N PRO A 71 4.83 14.66 2.61
CA PRO A 71 5.52 14.63 3.90
C PRO A 71 4.70 15.20 5.07
N ARG A 72 3.44 15.60 4.87
CA ARG A 72 2.62 16.28 5.89
C ARG A 72 2.50 15.48 7.18
N ASP A 73 2.14 14.19 7.06
CA ASP A 73 1.88 13.31 8.21
C ASP A 73 3.16 12.63 8.71
N PHE A 74 4.17 12.51 7.85
CA PHE A 74 5.52 12.10 8.20
C PHE A 74 6.52 12.59 7.15
N GLY A 75 7.48 13.42 7.54
CA GLY A 75 8.44 14.07 6.63
C GLY A 75 9.90 13.96 7.06
N GLU A 76 10.22 13.14 8.07
CA GLU A 76 11.58 13.00 8.58
C GLU A 76 12.43 12.10 7.67
N PHE A 77 13.72 12.41 7.58
CA PHE A 77 14.70 11.57 6.91
C PHE A 77 15.41 10.67 7.91
N CYS A 78 15.62 9.40 7.55
CA CYS A 78 16.40 8.47 8.37
C CYS A 78 17.83 8.98 8.53
N VAL A 79 18.30 9.11 9.78
CA VAL A 79 19.65 9.60 10.10
C VAL A 79 20.71 8.48 10.16
N GLY A 80 20.35 7.24 9.83
CA GLY A 80 21.27 6.11 9.77
C GLY A 80 21.88 5.69 11.11
N CYS A 81 21.25 6.03 12.24
CA CYS A 81 21.80 5.74 13.59
C CYS A 81 21.76 4.25 13.97
N THR A 82 21.12 3.40 13.19
CA THR A 82 20.95 1.93 13.36
C THR A 82 20.32 1.46 14.69
N ARG A 83 19.92 2.36 15.59
CA ARG A 83 19.37 2.02 16.89
C ARG A 83 18.08 1.19 16.81
N CYS A 84 17.27 1.40 15.78
CA CYS A 84 16.06 0.61 15.54
C CYS A 84 16.37 -0.86 15.20
N ILE A 85 17.54 -1.16 14.65
CA ILE A 85 18.02 -2.51 14.34
C ILE A 85 18.73 -3.13 15.54
N LEU A 86 19.65 -2.39 16.17
CA LEU A 86 20.51 -2.92 17.24
C LEU A 86 19.81 -2.98 18.61
N GLU A 87 18.89 -2.05 18.87
CA GLU A 87 18.25 -1.95 20.18
C GLU A 87 16.72 -2.22 20.09
N SER A 88 15.97 -1.25 19.54
CA SER A 88 14.52 -1.34 19.34
C SER A 88 14.06 -0.22 18.41
N GLU A 89 13.00 -0.45 17.64
CA GLU A 89 12.31 0.58 16.83
C GLU A 89 11.90 1.80 17.67
N LYS A 90 11.58 1.58 18.96
CA LYS A 90 11.23 2.66 19.93
C LYS A 90 12.39 3.62 20.20
N LYS A 91 13.62 3.23 19.88
CA LYS A 91 14.83 4.07 20.01
C LYS A 91 15.09 4.93 18.77
N CYS A 92 14.29 4.81 17.72
CA CYS A 92 14.36 5.71 16.59
C CYS A 92 14.03 7.15 17.03
N PRO A 93 14.84 8.17 16.66
CA PRO A 93 14.54 9.58 16.99
C PRO A 93 13.18 10.04 16.50
N HIS A 94 12.64 9.40 15.45
CA HIS A 94 11.38 9.75 14.82
C HIS A 94 10.22 8.81 15.20
N TYR A 95 10.41 7.93 16.19
CA TYR A 95 9.45 6.89 16.58
C TYR A 95 8.05 7.44 16.84
N GLU A 96 7.92 8.49 17.65
CA GLU A 96 6.60 9.02 18.03
C GLU A 96 5.84 9.58 16.83
N LYS A 97 6.53 10.17 15.85
CA LYS A 97 5.92 10.66 14.62
C LYS A 97 5.54 9.51 13.67
N LEU A 98 6.31 8.43 13.67
CA LEU A 98 6.08 7.26 12.82
C LEU A 98 4.99 6.33 13.39
N LYS A 99 4.82 6.30 14.70
CA LYS A 99 3.93 5.41 15.43
C LYS A 99 2.48 5.37 14.90
N PRO A 100 1.81 6.50 14.57
CA PRO A 100 0.45 6.45 14.02
C PRO A 100 0.37 5.72 12.65
N LEU A 101 1.38 5.90 11.79
CA LEU A 101 1.46 5.23 10.49
C LEU A 101 1.74 3.74 10.69
N THR A 102 2.65 3.41 11.61
CA THR A 102 3.00 2.03 11.96
C THR A 102 1.78 1.27 12.48
N ALA A 103 1.05 1.85 13.45
CA ALA A 103 -0.15 1.24 13.99
C ALA A 103 -1.21 0.98 12.89
N ALA A 104 -1.43 1.94 11.99
CA ALA A 104 -2.37 1.78 10.89
C ALA A 104 -1.94 0.67 9.90
N ILE A 105 -0.64 0.53 9.63
CA ILE A 105 -0.10 -0.55 8.81
C ILE A 105 -0.29 -1.90 9.50
N ASP A 106 -0.07 -1.96 10.81
CA ASP A 106 -0.18 -3.19 11.59
C ASP A 106 -1.63 -3.66 11.72
N GLU A 107 -2.59 -2.74 11.76
CA GLU A 107 -4.02 -3.04 11.81
C GLU A 107 -4.63 -3.38 10.45
N ALA A 108 -4.05 -2.90 9.35
CA ALA A 108 -4.63 -3.03 8.01
C ALA A 108 -4.56 -4.45 7.46
N ASP A 109 -5.59 -4.85 6.72
CA ASP A 109 -5.60 -6.06 5.87
C ASP A 109 -4.95 -5.78 4.51
N VAL A 110 -5.12 -4.54 4.02
CA VAL A 110 -4.58 -4.09 2.74
C VAL A 110 -3.78 -2.80 2.90
N ILE A 111 -2.53 -2.83 2.42
CA ILE A 111 -1.61 -1.68 2.42
C ILE A 111 -1.51 -1.16 0.99
N ILE A 112 -1.88 0.09 0.75
CA ILE A 112 -1.74 0.76 -0.54
C ILE A 112 -0.64 1.83 -0.43
N LEU A 113 0.46 1.64 -1.15
CA LEU A 113 1.50 2.65 -1.32
C LEU A 113 1.29 3.35 -2.66
N ALA A 114 1.03 4.64 -2.63
CA ALA A 114 0.66 5.43 -3.81
C ALA A 114 1.64 6.60 -4.00
N SER A 115 2.51 6.53 -5.00
CA SER A 115 3.50 7.56 -5.28
C SER A 115 3.49 8.00 -6.75
N PRO A 116 3.42 9.29 -7.06
CA PRO A 116 3.76 9.73 -8.41
C PRO A 116 5.24 9.45 -8.70
N VAL A 117 5.56 9.37 -9.98
CA VAL A 117 6.95 9.25 -10.42
C VAL A 117 7.64 10.59 -10.33
N TYR A 118 8.66 10.69 -9.50
CA TYR A 118 9.57 11.83 -9.46
C TYR A 118 10.97 11.37 -9.83
N VAL A 119 11.52 11.95 -10.91
CA VAL A 119 12.87 11.60 -11.42
C VAL A 119 13.05 10.07 -11.55
N TYR A 120 12.08 9.41 -12.22
CA TYR A 120 12.03 7.95 -12.47
C TYR A 120 11.85 7.04 -11.24
N HIS A 121 11.72 7.57 -10.03
CA HIS A 121 11.60 6.81 -8.78
C HIS A 121 10.39 7.27 -7.94
N ALA A 122 10.19 6.65 -6.79
CA ALA A 122 9.23 7.11 -5.80
C ALA A 122 9.62 8.52 -5.31
N THR A 123 8.65 9.29 -4.81
CA THR A 123 8.93 10.61 -4.24
C THR A 123 9.94 10.50 -3.10
N GLY A 124 10.73 11.54 -2.88
CA GLY A 124 11.65 11.61 -1.74
C GLY A 124 10.95 11.37 -0.40
N SER A 125 9.72 11.86 -0.24
CA SER A 125 8.91 11.63 0.95
C SER A 125 8.54 10.15 1.14
N MET A 126 8.13 9.46 0.07
CA MET A 126 7.86 8.02 0.11
C MET A 126 9.14 7.26 0.45
N LYS A 127 10.26 7.59 -0.18
CA LYS A 127 11.54 6.94 0.11
C LYS A 127 11.98 7.16 1.55
N ALA A 128 11.89 8.40 2.06
CA ALA A 128 12.20 8.74 3.45
C ALA A 128 11.34 7.93 4.45
N PHE A 129 10.05 7.78 4.16
CA PHE A 129 9.15 6.94 4.93
C PHE A 129 9.61 5.46 4.91
N LEU A 130 9.86 4.89 3.74
CA LEU A 130 10.28 3.48 3.59
C LEU A 130 11.62 3.20 4.28
N ASP A 131 12.56 4.15 4.30
CA ASP A 131 13.87 4.02 4.96
C ASP A 131 13.76 3.81 6.48
N HIS A 132 12.69 4.31 7.11
CA HIS A 132 12.47 4.11 8.54
C HIS A 132 12.04 2.70 8.92
N TYR A 133 11.67 1.86 7.96
CA TYR A 133 11.20 0.49 8.21
C TYR A 133 12.25 -0.58 7.93
N GLY A 134 13.54 -0.24 7.85
CA GLY A 134 14.62 -1.20 7.68
C GLY A 134 14.62 -2.28 8.77
N TYR A 135 14.31 -1.93 10.01
CA TYR A 135 14.22 -2.86 11.12
C TYR A 135 13.13 -3.95 10.96
N ARG A 136 12.11 -3.71 10.13
CA ARG A 136 11.03 -4.66 9.81
C ARG A 136 11.34 -5.58 8.65
N TRP A 137 12.47 -5.43 8.02
CA TRP A 137 12.84 -6.34 6.95
C TRP A 137 12.98 -7.77 7.48
N MET A 138 12.61 -8.76 6.66
CA MET A 138 12.66 -10.17 7.03
C MET A 138 14.02 -10.62 7.58
N VAL A 139 15.11 -9.94 7.21
CA VAL A 139 16.44 -10.22 7.77
C VAL A 139 16.60 -9.77 9.22
N HIS A 140 15.70 -8.95 9.71
CA HIS A 140 15.68 -8.45 11.10
C HIS A 140 14.47 -8.99 11.87
N CYS A 141 13.60 -8.08 12.34
CA CYS A 141 12.42 -8.40 13.15
C CYS A 141 11.12 -8.08 12.38
N PRO A 142 10.74 -8.86 11.35
CA PRO A 142 9.53 -8.61 10.60
C PRO A 142 8.28 -8.83 11.47
N GLU A 143 7.29 -7.97 11.30
CA GLU A 143 6.01 -8.11 12.00
C GLU A 143 5.22 -9.31 11.43
N GLU A 144 4.81 -10.23 12.30
CA GLU A 144 4.16 -11.48 11.91
C GLU A 144 2.87 -11.27 11.10
N SER A 145 2.08 -10.26 11.47
CA SER A 145 0.82 -9.94 10.79
C SER A 145 1.01 -9.62 9.30
N MET A 146 2.20 -9.13 8.88
CA MET A 146 2.49 -8.83 7.49
C MET A 146 2.33 -10.05 6.56
N PHE A 147 2.63 -11.25 7.05
CA PHE A 147 2.51 -12.48 6.28
C PHE A 147 1.06 -12.92 6.01
N LYS A 148 0.10 -12.16 6.52
CA LYS A 148 -1.36 -12.34 6.30
C LYS A 148 -2.00 -11.13 5.61
N LYS A 149 -1.21 -10.13 5.17
CA LYS A 149 -1.68 -8.89 4.51
C LYS A 149 -1.48 -8.90 3.00
N GLN A 150 -2.21 -8.02 2.33
CA GLN A 150 -2.07 -7.79 0.90
C GLN A 150 -1.56 -6.36 0.64
N GLY A 151 -0.63 -6.20 -0.28
CA GLY A 151 -0.03 -4.90 -0.60
C GLY A 151 -0.25 -4.50 -2.06
N VAL A 152 -0.50 -3.23 -2.30
CA VAL A 152 -0.65 -2.67 -3.65
C VAL A 152 0.26 -1.45 -3.80
N CYS A 153 1.06 -1.42 -4.86
CA CYS A 153 1.84 -0.26 -5.24
C CYS A 153 1.24 0.42 -6.46
N ILE A 154 0.91 1.70 -6.34
CA ILE A 154 0.29 2.50 -7.40
C ILE A 154 1.20 3.65 -7.76
N SER A 155 1.53 3.79 -9.05
CA SER A 155 2.28 4.95 -9.53
C SER A 155 1.69 5.56 -10.80
N THR A 156 1.83 6.89 -10.92
CA THR A 156 1.47 7.63 -12.12
C THR A 156 2.62 8.51 -12.58
N ALA A 157 2.71 8.72 -13.88
CA ALA A 157 3.68 9.61 -14.50
C ALA A 157 3.04 10.39 -15.66
N ALA A 158 3.68 11.45 -16.09
CA ALA A 158 3.36 12.07 -17.37
C ALA A 158 3.78 11.16 -18.56
N GLY A 159 4.94 10.53 -18.48
CA GLY A 159 5.53 9.66 -19.50
C GLY A 159 5.93 8.28 -18.99
N ALA A 160 7.07 8.16 -18.34
CA ALA A 160 7.72 6.90 -17.95
C ALA A 160 8.11 6.86 -16.46
N GLY A 161 8.73 5.76 -15.99
CA GLY A 161 9.28 5.61 -14.63
C GLY A 161 8.37 4.83 -13.66
N MET A 162 7.14 4.43 -14.05
CA MET A 162 6.25 3.69 -13.16
C MET A 162 6.83 2.35 -12.70
N LYS A 163 7.62 1.69 -13.55
CA LYS A 163 8.21 0.37 -13.22
C LYS A 163 9.21 0.47 -12.08
N SER A 164 10.13 1.44 -12.12
CA SER A 164 11.11 1.70 -11.05
C SER A 164 10.44 2.20 -9.78
N THR A 165 9.53 3.17 -9.89
CA THR A 165 8.75 3.68 -8.74
C THR A 165 7.97 2.57 -8.03
N ASN A 166 7.27 1.71 -8.78
CA ASN A 166 6.59 0.58 -8.18
C ASN A 166 7.58 -0.42 -7.57
N LYS A 167 8.75 -0.63 -8.20
CA LYS A 167 9.77 -1.52 -7.66
C LYS A 167 10.29 -1.04 -6.30
N ASP A 168 10.54 0.25 -6.12
CA ASP A 168 10.99 0.82 -4.84
C ASP A 168 10.01 0.48 -3.69
N MET A 169 8.71 0.63 -3.94
CA MET A 169 7.66 0.32 -2.97
C MET A 169 7.43 -1.19 -2.80
N MET A 170 7.45 -1.94 -3.90
CA MET A 170 7.24 -3.40 -3.91
C MET A 170 8.35 -4.14 -3.17
N ASP A 171 9.60 -3.72 -3.32
CA ASP A 171 10.73 -4.32 -2.62
C ASP A 171 10.56 -4.14 -1.09
N SER A 172 10.18 -2.94 -0.64
CA SER A 172 9.92 -2.69 0.77
C SER A 172 8.81 -3.57 1.33
N LEU A 173 7.65 -3.64 0.66
CA LEU A 173 6.54 -4.50 1.09
C LEU A 173 6.93 -5.99 1.09
N LEU A 174 7.72 -6.44 0.12
CA LEU A 174 8.23 -7.80 0.07
C LEU A 174 9.13 -8.10 1.28
N PHE A 175 10.08 -7.19 1.57
CA PHE A 175 10.98 -7.34 2.70
C PHE A 175 10.28 -7.21 4.06
N TRP A 176 9.14 -6.51 4.14
CA TRP A 176 8.31 -6.50 5.35
C TRP A 176 7.54 -7.82 5.56
N GLY A 177 7.52 -8.70 4.58
CA GLY A 177 6.83 -9.99 4.67
C GLY A 177 5.41 -10.00 4.10
N VAL A 178 4.96 -8.92 3.44
CA VAL A 178 3.59 -8.84 2.90
C VAL A 178 3.29 -10.04 1.99
N ALA A 179 2.21 -10.74 2.32
CA ALA A 179 1.88 -12.06 1.74
C ALA A 179 1.62 -12.02 0.24
N ARG A 180 0.88 -11.04 -0.23
CA ARG A 180 0.50 -10.87 -1.64
C ARG A 180 0.74 -9.46 -2.08
N LEU A 181 1.36 -9.30 -3.24
CA LEU A 181 1.75 -8.01 -3.78
C LEU A 181 1.16 -7.81 -5.16
N TYR A 182 0.59 -6.62 -5.36
CA TYR A 182 0.04 -6.17 -6.62
C TYR A 182 0.65 -4.82 -6.99
N GLN A 183 0.66 -4.50 -8.27
CA GLN A 183 1.13 -3.20 -8.71
C GLN A 183 0.31 -2.69 -9.88
N TYR A 184 0.17 -1.38 -9.93
CA TYR A 184 -0.40 -0.69 -11.06
C TYR A 184 0.39 0.59 -11.36
N GLY A 185 0.81 0.74 -12.60
CA GLY A 185 1.52 1.94 -13.06
C GLY A 185 0.89 2.44 -14.36
N VAL A 186 0.60 3.72 -14.45
CA VAL A 186 -0.01 4.30 -15.65
C VAL A 186 0.52 5.69 -15.98
N SER A 187 0.85 5.91 -17.26
CA SER A 187 1.10 7.25 -17.77
C SER A 187 -0.24 7.94 -17.98
N VAL A 188 -0.52 8.99 -17.21
CA VAL A 188 -1.77 9.76 -17.28
C VAL A 188 -1.70 10.86 -18.34
N ALA A 189 -0.49 11.36 -18.67
CA ALA A 189 -0.24 12.43 -19.64
C ALA A 189 -1.15 13.66 -19.43
N ALA A 190 -1.39 14.02 -18.15
CA ALA A 190 -2.22 15.13 -17.73
C ALA A 190 -1.67 15.74 -16.45
N VAL A 191 -1.83 17.07 -16.30
CA VAL A 191 -1.37 17.80 -15.12
C VAL A 191 -2.26 17.53 -13.90
N ASN A 192 -3.54 17.29 -14.12
CA ASN A 192 -4.51 16.99 -13.07
C ASN A 192 -5.50 15.90 -13.52
N TRP A 193 -6.29 15.38 -12.59
CA TRP A 193 -7.25 14.30 -12.85
C TRP A 193 -8.32 14.66 -13.89
N ASN A 194 -8.79 15.89 -13.90
CA ASN A 194 -9.82 16.33 -14.86
C ASN A 194 -9.31 16.31 -16.32
N GLY A 195 -8.02 16.53 -16.52
CA GLY A 195 -7.38 16.44 -17.84
C GLY A 195 -7.13 15.01 -18.34
N VAL A 196 -7.31 13.99 -17.50
CA VAL A 196 -7.16 12.59 -17.92
C VAL A 196 -8.31 12.18 -18.82
N SER A 197 -8.01 11.67 -20.03
CA SER A 197 -9.04 11.28 -21.00
C SER A 197 -9.96 10.18 -20.47
N GLU A 198 -11.23 10.22 -20.84
CA GLU A 198 -12.25 9.24 -20.45
C GLU A 198 -11.88 7.79 -20.86
N LYS A 199 -11.24 7.63 -22.02
CA LYS A 199 -10.69 6.33 -22.46
C LYS A 199 -9.67 5.79 -21.44
N LYS A 200 -8.84 6.67 -20.88
CA LYS A 200 -7.82 6.29 -19.90
C LYS A 200 -8.44 6.02 -18.54
N LYS A 201 -9.41 6.84 -18.10
CA LYS A 201 -10.18 6.60 -16.86
C LYS A 201 -10.86 5.24 -16.88
N ARG A 202 -11.52 4.86 -17.99
CA ARG A 202 -12.11 3.52 -18.14
C ARG A 202 -11.09 2.38 -18.05
N LYS A 203 -9.87 2.55 -18.60
CA LYS A 203 -8.79 1.54 -18.45
C LYS A 203 -8.31 1.43 -16.99
N ILE A 204 -8.20 2.56 -16.29
CA ILE A 204 -7.83 2.62 -14.88
C ILE A 204 -8.91 1.92 -14.05
N ASP A 205 -10.18 2.22 -14.30
CA ASP A 205 -11.32 1.61 -13.62
C ASP A 205 -11.33 0.08 -13.77
N LYS A 206 -11.13 -0.42 -14.99
CA LYS A 206 -11.00 -1.87 -15.23
C LYS A 206 -9.84 -2.49 -14.47
N ALA A 207 -8.66 -1.87 -14.49
CA ALA A 207 -7.47 -2.38 -13.82
C ALA A 207 -7.64 -2.41 -12.28
N THR A 208 -8.20 -1.34 -11.70
CA THR A 208 -8.49 -1.30 -10.26
C THR A 208 -9.55 -2.32 -9.87
N SER A 209 -10.57 -2.56 -10.70
CA SER A 209 -11.58 -3.61 -10.49
C SER A 209 -10.97 -5.02 -10.52
N GLU A 210 -10.04 -5.28 -11.43
CA GLU A 210 -9.33 -6.57 -11.49
C GLU A 210 -8.46 -6.81 -10.26
N ILE A 211 -7.79 -5.76 -9.75
CA ILE A 211 -6.99 -5.85 -8.52
C ILE A 211 -7.90 -6.05 -7.31
N ALA A 212 -8.98 -5.27 -7.18
CA ALA A 212 -9.96 -5.41 -6.10
C ALA A 212 -10.54 -6.82 -6.05
N LYS A 213 -10.93 -7.39 -7.19
CA LYS A 213 -11.40 -8.78 -7.28
C LYS A 213 -10.34 -9.79 -6.80
N LYS A 214 -9.07 -9.61 -7.16
CA LYS A 214 -7.97 -10.49 -6.72
C LYS A 214 -7.75 -10.41 -5.21
N ILE A 215 -7.89 -9.22 -4.63
CA ILE A 215 -7.78 -8.98 -3.19
C ILE A 215 -8.97 -9.60 -2.46
N GLY A 216 -10.20 -9.30 -2.88
CA GLY A 216 -11.43 -9.81 -2.29
C GLY A 216 -11.50 -11.34 -2.30
N ASN A 217 -11.10 -11.99 -3.40
CA ASN A 217 -11.06 -13.46 -3.51
C ASN A 217 -10.10 -14.14 -2.50
N ARG A 218 -9.23 -13.37 -1.83
CA ARG A 218 -8.29 -13.87 -0.82
C ARG A 218 -8.57 -13.38 0.58
N SER A 219 -9.52 -12.47 0.75
CA SER A 219 -9.91 -11.95 2.07
C SER A 219 -10.27 -13.11 3.01
N GLY A 220 -9.87 -12.99 4.27
CA GLY A 220 -10.08 -14.04 5.29
C GLY A 220 -9.15 -15.27 5.18
N ASN A 221 -8.44 -15.49 4.07
CA ASN A 221 -7.50 -16.60 3.90
C ASN A 221 -6.28 -16.19 3.05
N VAL A 222 -5.59 -15.16 3.48
CA VAL A 222 -4.39 -14.68 2.77
C VAL A 222 -3.20 -15.55 3.14
N LYS A 223 -2.60 -16.18 2.13
CA LYS A 223 -1.36 -16.98 2.29
C LYS A 223 -0.25 -16.40 1.42
N PRO A 224 1.00 -16.38 1.91
CA PRO A 224 2.12 -15.85 1.15
C PRO A 224 2.30 -16.52 -0.21
N GLY A 225 2.65 -15.73 -1.21
CA GLY A 225 3.04 -16.21 -2.52
C GLY A 225 4.42 -16.86 -2.52
N ILE A 226 4.78 -17.47 -3.64
CA ILE A 226 6.08 -18.14 -3.81
C ILE A 226 7.25 -17.19 -3.52
N LYS A 227 7.18 -15.92 -3.97
CA LYS A 227 8.23 -14.92 -3.71
C LYS A 227 8.40 -14.63 -2.22
N SER A 228 7.32 -14.36 -1.49
CA SER A 228 7.38 -14.07 -0.04
C SER A 228 7.87 -15.28 0.74
N ARG A 229 7.40 -16.50 0.39
CA ARG A 229 7.88 -17.74 1.00
C ARG A 229 9.35 -18.01 0.70
N GLY A 230 9.76 -17.85 -0.56
CA GLY A 230 11.15 -18.01 -0.96
C GLY A 230 12.08 -17.03 -0.23
N MET A 231 11.68 -15.74 -0.16
CA MET A 231 12.43 -14.73 0.57
C MET A 231 12.53 -15.08 2.07
N PHE A 232 11.43 -15.50 2.71
CA PHE A 232 11.45 -15.95 4.10
C PHE A 232 12.45 -17.12 4.32
N MET A 233 12.46 -18.09 3.41
CA MET A 233 13.39 -19.22 3.52
C MET A 233 14.85 -18.81 3.36
N VAL A 234 15.14 -17.86 2.45
CA VAL A 234 16.47 -17.27 2.30
C VAL A 234 16.89 -16.54 3.59
N MET A 235 16.00 -15.69 4.14
CA MET A 235 16.31 -14.95 5.37
C MET A 235 16.48 -15.89 6.57
N ARG A 236 15.64 -16.95 6.67
CA ARG A 236 15.82 -18.01 7.68
C ARG A 236 17.19 -18.67 7.61
N PHE A 237 17.68 -18.94 6.40
CA PHE A 237 19.02 -19.47 6.21
C PHE A 237 20.11 -18.45 6.63
N MET A 238 19.91 -17.18 6.26
CA MET A 238 20.81 -16.08 6.64
C MET A 238 20.93 -15.92 8.15
N GLN A 239 19.84 -16.09 8.92
CA GLN A 239 19.88 -16.06 10.39
C GLN A 239 20.83 -17.10 10.99
N LYS A 240 21.08 -18.20 10.32
CA LYS A 240 22.00 -19.25 10.77
C LYS A 240 23.47 -18.95 10.48
N ILE A 241 23.74 -18.00 9.58
CA ILE A 241 25.11 -17.73 9.07
C ILE A 241 25.63 -16.35 9.48
N ILE A 242 24.85 -15.28 9.33
CA ILE A 242 25.36 -13.89 9.33
C ILE A 242 24.44 -12.99 10.18
N SER A 243 23.93 -13.40 11.29
CA SER A 243 22.94 -12.57 11.92
C SER A 243 23.44 -11.88 13.20
N ASN A 244 22.81 -10.77 13.45
CA ASN A 244 22.96 -10.07 14.69
C ASN A 244 22.24 -10.87 15.81
N PRO A 245 22.80 -10.95 17.05
CA PRO A 245 22.22 -11.77 18.11
C PRO A 245 20.76 -11.43 18.44
N ARG A 246 20.33 -10.16 18.29
CA ARG A 246 18.96 -9.74 18.51
C ARG A 246 17.99 -10.36 17.49
N ASP A 247 18.40 -10.37 16.22
CA ASP A 247 17.55 -10.90 15.15
C ASP A 247 17.40 -12.42 15.33
N VAL A 248 18.47 -13.13 15.68
CA VAL A 248 18.40 -14.56 16.00
C VAL A 248 17.46 -14.83 17.15
N ALA A 249 17.62 -14.12 18.26
CA ALA A 249 16.76 -14.29 19.44
C ALA A 249 15.28 -14.06 19.09
N TYR A 250 14.97 -13.03 18.29
CA TYR A 250 13.61 -12.77 17.80
C TYR A 250 13.07 -13.93 16.96
N TRP A 251 13.85 -14.44 16.02
CA TRP A 251 13.44 -15.56 15.16
C TRP A 251 13.30 -16.88 15.94
N GLU A 252 14.11 -17.08 16.98
CA GLU A 252 14.01 -18.23 17.90
C GLU A 252 12.73 -18.14 18.76
N GLU A 253 12.46 -16.99 19.36
CA GLU A 253 11.24 -16.73 20.13
C GLU A 253 9.98 -17.01 19.31
N LYS A 254 9.97 -16.64 18.03
CA LYS A 254 8.88 -16.92 17.09
C LYS A 254 8.85 -18.38 16.59
N GLY A 255 9.81 -19.22 16.96
CA GLY A 255 9.92 -20.59 16.45
C GLY A 255 10.28 -20.69 14.96
N TRP A 256 10.59 -19.56 14.30
CA TRP A 256 10.77 -19.52 12.85
C TRP A 256 12.09 -20.14 12.36
N LEU A 257 13.06 -20.32 13.24
CA LEU A 257 14.26 -21.11 12.96
C LEU A 257 13.97 -22.62 13.00
N GLY A 258 12.90 -23.03 13.65
CA GLY A 258 12.39 -24.39 13.75
C GLY A 258 11.32 -24.70 12.69
N LYS A 259 10.16 -25.24 13.14
CA LYS A 259 9.05 -25.67 12.28
C LYS A 259 8.00 -24.59 12.04
N GLU A 260 7.84 -23.64 12.96
CA GLU A 260 6.81 -22.60 12.90
C GLU A 260 6.98 -21.67 11.67
N ARG A 261 5.85 -21.18 11.18
CA ARG A 261 5.81 -20.23 10.07
C ARG A 261 4.81 -19.11 10.37
N PRO A 262 5.12 -17.84 10.02
CA PRO A 262 4.27 -16.69 10.34
C PRO A 262 2.89 -16.69 9.63
N TRP A 263 2.64 -17.62 8.75
CA TRP A 263 1.38 -17.78 8.00
C TRP A 263 0.57 -19.02 8.38
N GLU A 264 0.99 -19.77 9.33
CA GLU A 264 0.29 -20.94 9.87
C GLU A 264 -0.69 -20.59 10.98
#